data_631dbad735e023b19b61246481512bf8
#
_entry.id   631dbad735e023b19b61246481512bf8
#
_cell.length_a   1.000
_cell.length_b   1.000
_cell.length_c   1.000
_cell.angle_alpha   90.00
_cell.angle_beta   90.00
_cell.angle_gamma   90.00
#
_symmetry.space_group_name_H-M   'P 1'
#
loop_
_entity.id
_entity.type
_entity.pdbx_description
1 polymer ?
#
loop_
_entity_poly.entity_id
_entity_poly.type
_entity_poly.pdbx_seq_one_letter_code
_entity_poly.pdbx_strand_id
1 'polypeptide(L)'
;MRGMQIPSDHPLLLRIVDDLYAQGWSQQTIFLPEALTLELAAECHKRSAEGELTPAAVGRGLTQEVREGIRGDHIQWLEPGEALACDSYLELMESLRIAMNRRLFLGLEDFESHFALYPPGAFYLKHLDRFRDDDRRMVSAVVYLNQSWLPEHGGHLRMYLEGNVDYDVLPTGGCLVVFLSGEIPHEVMPATRDRLSLTGWFRRRATEIFL
;
A
#
# COMPACT_ATOMS: atom_id res chain seq x y z
N MET A 1 -12.22 19.96 9.30
CA MET A 1 -12.22 19.94 7.80
C MET A 1 -13.20 18.86 7.37
N ARG A 2 -13.95 19.04 6.27
CA ARG A 2 -14.73 17.93 5.70
C ARG A 2 -13.74 16.92 5.17
N GLY A 3 -13.97 15.61 5.38
CA GLY A 3 -13.14 14.54 4.89
C GLY A 3 -12.88 14.62 3.38
N MET A 4 -11.81 13.99 2.90
CA MET A 4 -11.33 14.09 1.51
C MET A 4 -11.98 13.03 0.60
N GLN A 5 -13.29 12.84 0.75
CA GLN A 5 -14.04 11.95 -0.12
C GLN A 5 -14.19 12.58 -1.52
N ILE A 6 -13.73 11.89 -2.56
CA ILE A 6 -13.94 12.29 -3.95
C ILE A 6 -14.98 11.37 -4.61
N PRO A 7 -15.74 11.86 -5.60
CA PRO A 7 -16.70 11.03 -6.32
C PRO A 7 -16.02 9.82 -6.96
N SER A 8 -16.68 8.66 -6.95
CA SER A 8 -16.13 7.43 -7.54
C SER A 8 -15.97 7.48 -9.06
N ASP A 9 -16.53 8.49 -9.73
CA ASP A 9 -16.35 8.80 -11.15
C ASP A 9 -15.31 9.91 -11.40
N HIS A 10 -14.57 10.30 -10.38
CA HIS A 10 -13.48 11.27 -10.51
C HIS A 10 -12.44 10.77 -11.54
N PRO A 11 -11.96 11.60 -12.48
CA PRO A 11 -11.06 11.18 -13.56
C PRO A 11 -9.79 10.44 -13.09
N LEU A 12 -9.24 10.81 -11.95
CA LEU A 12 -8.08 10.12 -11.34
C LEU A 12 -8.41 8.67 -10.98
N LEU A 13 -9.57 8.44 -10.32
CA LEU A 13 -9.99 7.08 -9.94
C LEU A 13 -10.33 6.23 -11.16
N LEU A 14 -10.96 6.83 -12.17
CA LEU A 14 -11.27 6.14 -13.42
C LEU A 14 -10.01 5.69 -14.16
N ARG A 15 -8.97 6.54 -14.20
CA ARG A 15 -7.67 6.17 -14.79
C ARG A 15 -7.04 4.98 -14.07
N ILE A 16 -7.05 4.97 -12.73
CA ILE A 16 -6.52 3.84 -11.95
C ILE A 16 -7.27 2.54 -12.30
N VAL A 17 -8.59 2.61 -12.41
CA VAL A 17 -9.43 1.46 -12.75
C VAL A 17 -9.17 0.96 -14.17
N ASP A 18 -9.05 1.88 -15.14
CA ASP A 18 -8.76 1.55 -16.53
C ASP A 18 -7.37 0.90 -16.67
N ASP A 19 -6.35 1.41 -15.95
CA ASP A 19 -5.00 0.82 -15.89
C ASP A 19 -5.04 -0.60 -15.28
N LEU A 20 -5.74 -0.79 -14.15
CA LEU A 20 -5.90 -2.10 -13.50
C LEU A 20 -6.55 -3.11 -14.45
N TYR A 21 -7.56 -2.70 -15.21
CA TYR A 21 -8.22 -3.54 -16.22
C TYR A 21 -7.27 -3.91 -17.36
N ALA A 22 -6.49 -2.95 -17.84
CA ALA A 22 -5.66 -3.11 -19.04
C ALA A 22 -4.38 -3.91 -18.77
N GLN A 23 -3.75 -3.73 -17.60
CA GLN A 23 -2.41 -4.26 -17.34
C GLN A 23 -2.20 -4.81 -15.92
N GLY A 24 -3.23 -4.80 -15.06
CA GLY A 24 -3.16 -5.34 -13.70
C GLY A 24 -2.51 -4.41 -12.67
N TRP A 25 -2.05 -3.23 -13.04
CA TRP A 25 -1.44 -2.26 -12.13
C TRP A 25 -1.59 -0.81 -12.62
N SER A 26 -1.46 0.15 -11.69
CA SER A 26 -1.46 1.59 -12.01
C SER A 26 -0.48 2.32 -11.11
N GLN A 27 0.18 3.35 -11.64
CA GLN A 27 0.98 4.31 -10.88
C GLN A 27 0.44 5.71 -11.09
N GLN A 28 0.17 6.42 -10.00
CA GLN A 28 -0.24 7.82 -10.01
C GLN A 28 0.78 8.64 -9.22
N THR A 29 1.60 9.42 -9.91
CA THR A 29 2.71 10.17 -9.31
C THR A 29 2.26 11.28 -8.36
N ILE A 30 1.03 11.77 -8.52
CA ILE A 30 0.40 12.79 -7.67
C ILE A 30 -1.01 12.28 -7.33
N PHE A 31 -1.08 11.37 -6.35
CA PHE A 31 -2.35 10.85 -5.83
C PHE A 31 -2.80 11.57 -4.58
N LEU A 32 -1.90 11.72 -3.58
CA LEU A 32 -2.18 12.52 -2.41
C LEU A 32 -1.73 13.97 -2.63
N PRO A 33 -2.53 14.96 -2.16
CA PRO A 33 -2.07 16.33 -2.02
C PRO A 33 -0.85 16.41 -1.09
N GLU A 34 0.05 17.34 -1.37
CA GLU A 34 1.28 17.53 -0.58
C GLU A 34 0.99 17.75 0.91
N ALA A 35 -0.01 18.56 1.25
CA ALA A 35 -0.38 18.82 2.63
C ALA A 35 -0.75 17.53 3.38
N LEU A 36 -1.59 16.68 2.80
CA LEU A 36 -1.97 15.40 3.41
C LEU A 36 -0.79 14.43 3.48
N THR A 37 0.08 14.43 2.46
CA THR A 37 1.30 13.60 2.47
C THR A 37 2.21 13.99 3.64
N LEU A 38 2.39 15.28 3.90
CA LEU A 38 3.17 15.80 5.02
C LEU A 38 2.55 15.45 6.38
N GLU A 39 1.23 15.61 6.52
CA GLU A 39 0.50 15.27 7.76
C GLU A 39 0.62 13.77 8.08
N LEU A 40 0.46 12.89 7.08
CA LEU A 40 0.62 11.45 7.24
C LEU A 40 2.07 11.05 7.56
N ALA A 41 3.06 11.69 6.93
CA ALA A 41 4.46 11.46 7.26
C ALA A 41 4.78 11.87 8.70
N ALA A 42 4.28 13.03 9.14
CA ALA A 42 4.45 13.51 10.52
C ALA A 42 3.79 12.56 11.53
N GLU A 43 2.59 12.05 11.24
CA GLU A 43 1.91 11.08 12.10
C GLU A 43 2.69 9.76 12.19
N CYS A 44 3.22 9.25 11.07
CA CYS A 44 4.06 8.05 11.06
C CYS A 44 5.32 8.23 11.93
N HIS A 45 6.01 9.37 11.80
CA HIS A 45 7.19 9.67 12.62
C HIS A 45 6.86 9.81 14.10
N LYS A 46 5.73 10.48 14.43
CA LYS A 46 5.27 10.61 15.81
C LYS A 46 5.04 9.23 16.44
N ARG A 47 4.26 8.36 15.79
CA ARG A 47 3.98 7.00 16.26
C ARG A 47 5.24 6.14 16.38
N SER A 48 6.18 6.31 15.46
CA SER A 48 7.50 5.65 15.54
C SER A 48 8.30 6.11 16.76
N ALA A 49 8.33 7.40 17.04
CA ALA A 49 9.01 7.98 18.20
C ALA A 49 8.35 7.56 19.54
N GLU A 50 7.04 7.32 19.54
CA GLU A 50 6.27 6.81 20.69
C GLU A 50 6.40 5.27 20.84
N GLY A 51 7.10 4.58 19.93
CA GLY A 51 7.33 3.13 19.97
C GLY A 51 6.12 2.29 19.58
N GLU A 52 5.16 2.87 18.86
CA GLU A 52 3.94 2.19 18.45
C GLU A 52 4.12 1.33 17.17
N LEU A 53 5.15 1.60 16.37
CA LEU A 53 5.49 0.77 15.23
C LEU A 53 6.26 -0.48 15.70
N THR A 54 5.76 -1.65 15.35
CA THR A 54 6.34 -2.94 15.71
C THR A 54 6.97 -3.63 14.51
N PRO A 55 8.04 -4.45 14.69
CA PRO A 55 8.62 -5.23 13.60
C PRO A 55 7.55 -6.04 12.87
N ALA A 56 7.53 -5.95 11.54
CA ALA A 56 6.55 -6.67 10.75
C ALA A 56 6.85 -8.17 10.73
N ALA A 57 5.81 -8.98 10.93
CA ALA A 57 5.90 -10.43 10.88
C ALA A 57 5.57 -10.98 9.48
N VAL A 58 6.14 -12.14 9.15
CA VAL A 58 5.81 -12.94 7.97
C VAL A 58 4.91 -14.10 8.38
N GLY A 59 3.95 -14.46 7.53
CA GLY A 59 2.99 -15.53 7.84
C GLY A 59 1.67 -14.99 8.37
N ARG A 60 0.84 -15.86 8.97
CA ARG A 60 -0.52 -15.53 9.39
C ARG A 60 -0.92 -16.27 10.68
N GLY A 61 -1.71 -15.59 11.51
CA GLY A 61 -2.25 -16.18 12.74
C GLY A 61 -1.16 -16.73 13.65
N LEU A 62 -1.28 -17.98 14.10
CA LEU A 62 -0.32 -18.63 15.01
C LEU A 62 1.04 -18.93 14.38
N THR A 63 1.19 -18.81 13.04
CA THR A 63 2.44 -19.03 12.31
C THR A 63 3.15 -17.72 11.96
N GLN A 64 2.69 -16.60 12.47
CA GLN A 64 3.36 -15.31 12.31
C GLN A 64 4.70 -15.31 13.03
N GLU A 65 5.76 -14.96 12.32
CA GLU A 65 7.12 -14.90 12.84
C GLU A 65 7.85 -13.68 12.28
N VAL A 66 8.58 -12.97 13.13
CA VAL A 66 9.48 -11.89 12.70
C VAL A 66 10.71 -12.55 12.07
N ARG A 67 10.96 -12.28 10.78
CA ARG A 67 12.10 -12.81 10.03
C ARG A 67 12.85 -11.66 9.34
N GLU A 68 13.81 -11.07 10.05
CA GLU A 68 14.61 -9.94 9.54
C GLU A 68 15.34 -10.24 8.23
N GLY A 69 15.65 -11.50 7.94
CA GLY A 69 16.22 -11.94 6.67
C GLY A 69 15.24 -11.96 5.49
N ILE A 70 13.94 -11.68 5.72
CA ILE A 70 12.89 -11.63 4.69
C ILE A 70 12.34 -10.21 4.53
N ARG A 71 12.04 -9.53 5.67
CA ARG A 71 11.55 -8.15 5.69
C ARG A 71 12.05 -7.43 6.95
N GLY A 72 12.33 -6.13 6.81
CA GLY A 72 12.92 -5.34 7.90
C GLY A 72 12.14 -4.07 8.25
N ASP A 73 10.87 -3.99 7.89
CA ASP A 73 10.02 -2.84 8.21
C ASP A 73 9.37 -2.96 9.59
N HIS A 74 9.00 -1.79 10.13
CA HIS A 74 8.16 -1.65 11.31
C HIS A 74 6.81 -1.11 10.87
N ILE A 75 5.73 -1.67 11.40
CA ILE A 75 4.36 -1.36 10.97
C ILE A 75 3.46 -0.98 12.14
N GLN A 76 2.44 -0.19 11.84
CA GLN A 76 1.29 0.02 12.71
C GLN A 76 0.02 0.11 11.86
N TRP A 77 -0.97 -0.72 12.17
CA TRP A 77 -2.26 -0.72 11.50
C TRP A 77 -3.00 0.58 11.77
N LEU A 78 -3.74 1.05 10.77
CA LEU A 78 -4.60 2.22 10.89
C LEU A 78 -5.98 1.79 11.38
N GLU A 79 -6.46 2.51 12.40
CA GLU A 79 -7.84 2.39 12.86
C GLU A 79 -8.56 3.72 12.63
N PRO A 80 -9.82 3.70 12.15
CA PRO A 80 -10.61 4.91 11.98
C PRO A 80 -10.77 5.69 13.29
N GLY A 81 -10.65 7.02 13.22
CA GLY A 81 -10.84 7.92 14.36
C GLY A 81 -9.58 8.21 15.18
N GLU A 82 -8.43 7.62 14.85
CA GLU A 82 -7.17 7.86 15.57
C GLU A 82 -6.49 9.17 15.18
N ALA A 83 -6.55 9.55 13.91
CA ALA A 83 -5.96 10.79 13.41
C ALA A 83 -6.69 11.29 12.16
N LEU A 84 -6.93 12.62 12.07
CA LEU A 84 -7.66 13.23 10.95
C LEU A 84 -6.98 12.97 9.59
N ALA A 85 -5.67 12.95 9.54
CA ALA A 85 -4.93 12.65 8.31
C ALA A 85 -5.16 11.19 7.86
N CYS A 86 -5.15 10.24 8.81
CA CYS A 86 -5.45 8.83 8.55
C CYS A 86 -6.89 8.65 8.06
N ASP A 87 -7.86 9.32 8.70
CA ASP A 87 -9.26 9.27 8.29
C ASP A 87 -9.45 9.82 6.87
N SER A 88 -8.80 10.95 6.54
CA SER A 88 -8.85 11.52 5.19
C SER A 88 -8.26 10.59 4.13
N TYR A 89 -7.18 9.88 4.45
CA TYR A 89 -6.61 8.86 3.59
C TYR A 89 -7.57 7.68 3.40
N LEU A 90 -8.13 7.13 4.49
CA LEU A 90 -9.07 6.01 4.44
C LEU A 90 -10.33 6.35 3.63
N GLU A 91 -10.86 7.57 3.74
CA GLU A 91 -12.00 8.03 2.93
C GLU A 91 -11.66 8.09 1.42
N LEU A 92 -10.43 8.51 1.07
CA LEU A 92 -9.98 8.52 -0.32
C LEU A 92 -9.85 7.10 -0.86
N MET A 93 -9.32 6.17 -0.06
CA MET A 93 -9.22 4.75 -0.44
C MET A 93 -10.59 4.08 -0.54
N GLU A 94 -11.56 4.46 0.29
CA GLU A 94 -12.95 4.03 0.17
C GLU A 94 -13.57 4.49 -1.16
N SER A 95 -13.29 5.73 -1.59
CA SER A 95 -13.72 6.23 -2.90
C SER A 95 -13.14 5.39 -4.05
N LEU A 96 -11.87 4.98 -3.95
CA LEU A 96 -11.21 4.10 -4.92
C LEU A 96 -11.82 2.69 -4.89
N ARG A 97 -12.11 2.13 -3.72
CA ARG A 97 -12.80 0.83 -3.57
C ARG A 97 -14.13 0.82 -4.30
N ILE A 98 -14.93 1.87 -4.10
CA ILE A 98 -16.24 2.01 -4.78
C ILE A 98 -16.06 2.11 -6.31
N ALA A 99 -15.06 2.87 -6.79
CA ALA A 99 -14.78 3.00 -8.22
C ALA A 99 -14.40 1.64 -8.85
N MET A 100 -13.51 0.88 -8.21
CA MET A 100 -13.11 -0.47 -8.65
C MET A 100 -14.31 -1.44 -8.69
N ASN A 101 -15.14 -1.46 -7.63
CA ASN A 101 -16.31 -2.32 -7.59
C ASN A 101 -17.32 -2.01 -8.73
N ARG A 102 -17.54 -0.72 -9.01
CA ARG A 102 -18.50 -0.30 -10.05
C ARG A 102 -18.07 -0.70 -11.46
N ARG A 103 -16.78 -0.77 -11.71
CA ARG A 103 -16.25 -0.98 -13.07
C ARG A 103 -15.62 -2.34 -13.29
N LEU A 104 -14.97 -2.91 -12.26
CA LEU A 104 -14.27 -4.18 -12.36
C LEU A 104 -15.03 -5.34 -11.71
N PHE A 105 -16.13 -5.07 -11.00
CA PHE A 105 -16.97 -6.07 -10.33
C PHE A 105 -16.18 -7.01 -9.39
N LEU A 106 -15.15 -6.48 -8.69
CA LEU A 106 -14.25 -7.26 -7.86
C LEU A 106 -14.87 -7.75 -6.54
N GLY A 107 -16.03 -7.21 -6.14
CA GLY A 107 -16.71 -7.59 -4.89
C GLY A 107 -15.90 -7.21 -3.64
N LEU A 108 -15.19 -6.09 -3.67
CA LEU A 108 -14.37 -5.62 -2.55
C LEU A 108 -15.26 -5.12 -1.41
N GLU A 109 -15.07 -5.66 -0.21
CA GLU A 109 -15.87 -5.32 0.97
C GLU A 109 -15.20 -4.24 1.83
N ASP A 110 -13.90 -4.34 2.01
CA ASP A 110 -13.15 -3.45 2.89
C ASP A 110 -11.75 -3.11 2.36
N PHE A 111 -11.08 -2.24 3.11
CA PHE A 111 -9.68 -1.87 2.89
C PHE A 111 -8.95 -1.86 4.23
N GLU A 112 -7.92 -2.67 4.38
CA GLU A 112 -7.00 -2.63 5.51
C GLU A 112 -5.70 -1.95 5.12
N SER A 113 -5.11 -1.14 6.01
CA SER A 113 -3.86 -0.44 5.74
C SER A 113 -3.05 -0.22 7.01
N HIS A 114 -1.73 -0.11 6.85
CA HIS A 114 -0.80 0.20 7.92
C HIS A 114 0.27 1.19 7.46
N PHE A 115 0.82 1.95 8.40
CA PHE A 115 2.11 2.60 8.20
C PHE A 115 3.19 1.54 8.07
N ALA A 116 4.15 1.77 7.17
CA ALA A 116 5.36 0.98 7.06
C ALA A 116 6.58 1.90 7.03
N LEU A 117 7.49 1.72 7.98
CA LEU A 117 8.76 2.40 8.08
C LEU A 117 9.88 1.38 7.87
N TYR A 118 10.65 1.57 6.82
CA TYR A 118 11.86 0.81 6.51
C TYR A 118 13.07 1.64 6.92
N PRO A 119 13.82 1.27 7.98
CA PRO A 119 15.09 1.91 8.32
C PRO A 119 16.13 1.76 7.19
N PRO A 120 17.23 2.54 7.20
CA PRO A 120 18.31 2.40 6.21
C PRO A 120 18.80 0.96 6.11
N GLY A 121 18.89 0.45 4.87
CA GLY A 121 19.31 -0.93 4.57
C GLY A 121 18.21 -1.98 4.70
N ALA A 122 17.05 -1.66 5.28
CA ALA A 122 15.93 -2.59 5.35
C ALA A 122 15.32 -2.84 3.96
N PHE A 123 14.78 -4.03 3.78
CA PHE A 123 14.24 -4.52 2.51
C PHE A 123 13.04 -5.44 2.76
N TYR A 124 12.37 -5.83 1.68
CA TYR A 124 11.43 -6.95 1.68
C TYR A 124 11.64 -7.77 0.42
N LEU A 125 11.98 -9.05 0.59
CA LEU A 125 12.26 -9.95 -0.52
C LEU A 125 11.05 -10.14 -1.44
N LYS A 126 11.32 -10.56 -2.68
CA LYS A 126 10.31 -10.85 -3.70
C LYS A 126 9.20 -11.77 -3.17
N HIS A 127 7.96 -11.32 -3.25
CA HIS A 127 6.77 -12.02 -2.76
C HIS A 127 5.52 -11.65 -3.55
N LEU A 128 4.44 -12.34 -3.28
CA LEU A 128 3.07 -11.97 -3.62
C LEU A 128 2.32 -11.61 -2.34
N ASP A 129 1.44 -10.64 -2.39
CA ASP A 129 0.65 -10.18 -1.24
C ASP A 129 -0.52 -11.11 -0.89
N ARG A 130 -0.99 -11.88 -1.88
CA ARG A 130 -2.04 -12.87 -1.68
C ARG A 130 -1.44 -14.16 -1.10
N PHE A 131 -1.98 -14.60 0.04
CA PHE A 131 -1.60 -15.88 0.61
C PHE A 131 -2.11 -17.06 -0.23
N ARG A 132 -1.44 -18.20 -0.16
CA ARG A 132 -1.83 -19.41 -0.90
C ARG A 132 -3.16 -19.98 -0.44
N ASP A 133 -3.48 -19.81 0.84
CA ASP A 133 -4.67 -20.30 1.55
C ASP A 133 -5.72 -19.23 1.82
N ASP A 134 -5.46 -17.98 1.41
CA ASP A 134 -6.38 -16.87 1.58
C ASP A 134 -6.35 -15.93 0.37
N ASP A 135 -7.42 -15.93 -0.40
CA ASP A 135 -7.55 -15.16 -1.64
C ASP A 135 -8.29 -13.83 -1.45
N ARG A 136 -8.51 -13.40 -0.21
CA ARG A 136 -9.27 -12.17 0.08
C ARG A 136 -8.58 -10.92 -0.41
N ARG A 137 -7.24 -10.80 -0.33
CA ARG A 137 -6.49 -9.66 -0.84
C ARG A 137 -6.51 -9.66 -2.36
N MET A 138 -7.31 -8.75 -2.94
CA MET A 138 -7.51 -8.66 -4.39
C MET A 138 -6.60 -7.62 -5.03
N VAL A 139 -6.49 -6.45 -4.41
CA VAL A 139 -5.70 -5.33 -4.92
C VAL A 139 -4.83 -4.78 -3.79
N SER A 140 -3.53 -4.72 -4.03
CA SER A 140 -2.55 -4.07 -3.16
C SER A 140 -2.46 -2.59 -3.50
N ALA A 141 -2.25 -1.76 -2.49
CA ALA A 141 -2.05 -0.32 -2.64
C ALA A 141 -0.88 0.14 -1.77
N VAL A 142 0.04 0.88 -2.37
CA VAL A 142 1.19 1.49 -1.67
C VAL A 142 1.20 2.98 -1.97
N VAL A 143 1.10 3.80 -0.91
CA VAL A 143 1.23 5.26 -1.01
C VAL A 143 2.48 5.70 -0.28
N TYR A 144 3.33 6.45 -0.95
CA TYR A 144 4.61 6.90 -0.39
C TYR A 144 4.47 8.25 0.30
N LEU A 145 5.25 8.44 1.39
CA LEU A 145 5.18 9.63 2.24
C LEU A 145 6.52 10.40 2.27
N ASN A 146 7.47 10.03 1.44
CA ASN A 146 8.85 10.52 1.52
C ASN A 146 9.04 11.87 0.81
N GLN A 147 9.61 12.84 1.54
CA GLN A 147 9.94 14.16 0.98
C GLN A 147 11.27 14.13 0.25
N SER A 148 11.37 14.87 -0.87
CA SER A 148 12.63 15.08 -1.61
C SER A 148 13.40 13.79 -1.86
N TRP A 149 12.70 12.76 -2.33
CA TRP A 149 13.31 11.46 -2.61
C TRP A 149 14.01 11.48 -3.97
N LEU A 150 15.28 11.09 -3.96
CA LEU A 150 16.14 11.05 -5.15
C LEU A 150 16.47 9.60 -5.51
N PRO A 151 16.78 9.29 -6.79
CA PRO A 151 17.11 7.93 -7.22
C PRO A 151 18.28 7.28 -6.45
N GLU A 152 19.29 8.07 -6.06
CA GLU A 152 20.43 7.61 -5.26
C GLU A 152 20.08 7.17 -3.84
N HIS A 153 18.90 7.51 -3.33
CA HIS A 153 18.42 7.02 -2.04
C HIS A 153 17.98 5.55 -2.09
N GLY A 154 17.75 4.99 -3.29
CA GLY A 154 17.28 3.61 -3.44
C GLY A 154 15.83 3.43 -2.98
N GLY A 155 15.52 2.29 -2.36
CA GLY A 155 14.20 2.03 -1.74
C GLY A 155 13.07 1.82 -2.75
N HIS A 156 13.36 1.55 -4.01
CA HIS A 156 12.36 1.32 -5.05
C HIS A 156 11.45 0.13 -4.69
N LEU A 157 10.19 0.23 -5.06
CA LEU A 157 9.34 -0.94 -5.21
C LEU A 157 9.62 -1.52 -6.61
N ARG A 158 10.21 -2.70 -6.67
CA ARG A 158 10.41 -3.43 -7.92
C ARG A 158 9.25 -4.37 -8.15
N MET A 159 8.54 -4.17 -9.26
CA MET A 159 7.48 -5.06 -9.72
C MET A 159 7.99 -5.91 -10.88
N TYR A 160 7.65 -7.19 -10.88
CA TYR A 160 8.01 -8.16 -11.90
C TYR A 160 6.81 -8.40 -12.82
N LEU A 161 6.82 -7.70 -13.95
CA LEU A 161 5.71 -7.69 -14.90
C LEU A 161 5.82 -8.83 -15.92
N GLU A 162 4.76 -9.06 -16.67
CA GLU A 162 4.77 -10.04 -17.77
C GLU A 162 5.87 -9.74 -18.80
N GLY A 163 6.40 -10.78 -19.45
CA GLY A 163 7.47 -10.64 -20.42
C GLY A 163 8.87 -10.45 -19.81
N ASN A 164 9.06 -10.75 -18.51
CA ASN A 164 10.31 -10.57 -17.75
C ASN A 164 10.76 -9.10 -17.72
N VAL A 165 9.82 -8.19 -17.56
CA VAL A 165 10.07 -6.75 -17.41
C VAL A 165 10.07 -6.39 -15.94
N ASP A 166 11.20 -5.88 -15.45
CA ASP A 166 11.30 -5.29 -14.12
C ASP A 166 10.87 -3.80 -14.20
N TYR A 167 9.96 -3.39 -13.32
CA TYR A 167 9.49 -2.03 -13.23
C TYR A 167 9.75 -1.45 -11.84
N ASP A 168 10.62 -0.44 -11.78
CA ASP A 168 11.03 0.19 -10.53
C ASP A 168 10.25 1.48 -10.29
N VAL A 169 9.53 1.52 -9.15
CA VAL A 169 8.83 2.71 -8.70
C VAL A 169 9.64 3.42 -7.62
N LEU A 170 10.01 4.66 -7.89
CA LEU A 170 10.66 5.52 -6.90
C LEU A 170 9.65 5.90 -5.80
N PRO A 171 9.97 5.74 -4.50
CA PRO A 171 9.04 5.98 -3.41
C PRO A 171 8.84 7.47 -3.07
N THR A 172 8.48 8.28 -4.06
CA THR A 172 8.27 9.72 -3.92
C THR A 172 6.95 10.02 -3.22
N GLY A 173 6.95 10.96 -2.29
CA GLY A 173 5.77 11.34 -1.52
C GLY A 173 4.58 11.75 -2.38
N GLY A 174 3.39 11.29 -1.99
CA GLY A 174 2.15 11.49 -2.73
C GLY A 174 1.90 10.51 -3.88
N CYS A 175 2.90 9.71 -4.28
CA CYS A 175 2.73 8.68 -5.32
C CYS A 175 1.97 7.47 -4.77
N LEU A 176 0.98 7.00 -5.53
CA LEU A 176 0.26 5.75 -5.32
C LEU A 176 0.68 4.72 -6.36
N VAL A 177 0.88 3.49 -5.92
CA VAL A 177 0.92 2.29 -6.78
C VAL A 177 -0.17 1.34 -6.33
N VAL A 178 -0.97 0.84 -7.27
CA VAL A 178 -1.95 -0.23 -7.04
C VAL A 178 -1.69 -1.37 -8.01
N PHE A 179 -1.88 -2.61 -7.57
CA PHE A 179 -1.67 -3.79 -8.40
C PHE A 179 -2.46 -5.01 -7.90
N LEU A 180 -2.70 -5.97 -8.78
CA LEU A 180 -3.38 -7.21 -8.45
C LEU A 180 -2.51 -8.06 -7.51
N SER A 181 -2.97 -8.26 -6.28
CA SER A 181 -2.20 -8.86 -5.17
C SER A 181 -1.71 -10.27 -5.43
N GLY A 182 -2.41 -11.02 -6.27
CA GLY A 182 -2.09 -12.42 -6.59
C GLY A 182 -1.32 -12.62 -7.88
N GLU A 183 -1.03 -11.56 -8.64
CA GLU A 183 -0.51 -11.66 -9.99
C GLU A 183 0.84 -10.97 -10.17
N ILE A 184 1.12 -9.91 -9.40
CA ILE A 184 2.35 -9.13 -9.56
C ILE A 184 3.32 -9.39 -8.41
N PRO A 185 4.34 -10.24 -8.62
CA PRO A 185 5.43 -10.38 -7.66
C PRO A 185 6.18 -9.06 -7.55
N HIS A 186 6.57 -8.73 -6.33
CA HIS A 186 7.30 -7.47 -6.08
C HIS A 186 8.23 -7.58 -4.88
N GLU A 187 9.16 -6.65 -4.77
CA GLU A 187 10.09 -6.53 -3.65
C GLU A 187 10.33 -5.06 -3.28
N VAL A 188 10.76 -4.81 -2.04
CA VAL A 188 11.22 -3.50 -1.61
C VAL A 188 12.74 -3.50 -1.54
N MET A 189 13.36 -2.68 -2.37
CA MET A 189 14.83 -2.54 -2.41
C MET A 189 15.33 -1.75 -1.20
N PRO A 190 16.57 -2.01 -0.72
CA PRO A 190 17.15 -1.25 0.36
C PRO A 190 17.23 0.25 0.03
N ALA A 191 17.05 1.08 1.05
CA ALA A 191 17.21 2.53 0.98
C ALA A 191 18.36 3.01 1.85
N THR A 192 18.92 4.19 1.56
CA THR A 192 19.99 4.81 2.35
C THR A 192 19.46 5.69 3.48
N ARG A 193 18.14 5.86 3.56
CA ARG A 193 17.43 6.66 4.57
C ARG A 193 16.10 6.01 4.91
N ASP A 194 15.44 6.47 5.96
CA ASP A 194 14.11 6.00 6.32
C ASP A 194 13.14 6.14 5.15
N ARG A 195 12.44 5.05 4.82
CA ARG A 195 11.45 4.99 3.75
C ARG A 195 10.07 4.73 4.34
N LEU A 196 9.19 5.70 4.17
CA LEU A 196 7.84 5.67 4.70
C LEU A 196 6.82 5.38 3.60
N SER A 197 5.84 4.56 3.94
CA SER A 197 4.67 4.31 3.11
C SER A 197 3.45 3.95 3.94
N LEU A 198 2.27 4.11 3.34
CA LEU A 198 1.05 3.43 3.72
C LEU A 198 0.89 2.25 2.77
N THR A 199 0.81 1.04 3.31
CA THR A 199 0.60 -0.18 2.55
C THR A 199 -0.72 -0.79 2.97
N GLY A 200 -1.52 -1.21 2.00
CA GLY A 200 -2.84 -1.75 2.31
C GLY A 200 -3.40 -2.64 1.21
N TRP A 201 -4.52 -3.26 1.51
CA TRP A 201 -5.17 -4.23 0.62
C TRP A 201 -6.68 -4.03 0.58
N PHE A 202 -7.21 -3.96 -0.63
CA PHE A 202 -8.63 -4.11 -0.87
C PHE A 202 -8.98 -5.59 -0.86
N ARG A 203 -9.93 -5.96 -0.01
CA ARG A 203 -10.28 -7.36 0.25
C ARG A 203 -11.72 -7.67 -0.17
N ARG A 204 -11.93 -8.88 -0.64
CA ARG A 204 -13.26 -9.45 -0.85
C ARG A 204 -13.67 -10.33 0.34
N ARG A 205 -14.94 -10.68 0.41
CA ARG A 205 -15.44 -11.66 1.37
C ARG A 205 -14.68 -13.00 1.21
N ALA A 206 -14.39 -13.63 2.33
CA ALA A 206 -13.89 -15.00 2.33
C ALA A 206 -14.90 -15.89 1.60
N THR A 207 -14.45 -16.68 0.64
CA THR A 207 -15.29 -17.72 0.05
C THR A 207 -15.42 -18.83 1.09
N GLU A 208 -16.56 -18.91 1.80
CA GLU A 208 -16.85 -20.07 2.64
C GLU A 208 -17.04 -21.26 1.70
N ILE A 209 -16.06 -22.17 1.70
CA ILE A 209 -16.24 -23.47 1.06
C ILE A 209 -17.07 -24.30 2.03
N PHE A 210 -18.37 -24.37 1.80
CA PHE A 210 -19.19 -25.39 2.46
C PHE A 210 -18.75 -26.76 1.91
N LEU A 211 -17.98 -27.47 2.74
CA LEU A 211 -17.65 -28.87 2.53
C LEU A 211 -18.81 -29.76 3.00
#